data_6b77440f55ab15a7643e1623f223ec2d
#
_entry.id   6b77440f55ab15a7643e1623f223ec2d
#
_cell.length_a   1.000
_cell.length_b   1.000
_cell.length_c   1.000
_cell.angle_alpha   90.00
_cell.angle_beta   90.00
_cell.angle_gamma   90.00
#
_symmetry.space_group_name_H-M   'P 1'
#
loop_
_entity.id
_entity.type
_entity.pdbx_description
1 polymer ?
#
loop_
_entity_poly.entity_id
_entity_poly.type
_entity_poly.pdbx_seq_one_letter_code
_entity_poly.pdbx_strand_id
1 'polypeptide(L)'
;MYSVLLVSNQTLMRDTLKKIIEKNEKFSIFGETNSYNKAIDYVRSNNINLVFSDFIMPNITRIDFINKIEKSNNKTKVLLVAFPHDLVFEGNENINLNQIILKPLTYEKVNEKLEKYDAINQKSYEKDFLFNMEQTVNMNDFIEVNEYLIEIINEFDFNSSDLKVKDEIKDKLKSLGNKIINFNNFAEDKDLLYKDFPISDLTVKDKRLCNIWMFRIINYYFKKKSVANYPILKDVFKYIENNLNKNISLNDVVKECNISQGYLSRLFKNEYNLTVVNYIHLKKINLAKEYILLENSSVLDIAFNLGYNEYGYFSKVFKKYEKMTVEQFRKAR
;
A
#
# COMPACT_ATOMS: atom_id res chain seq x y z
N MET A 1 9.35 5.14 6.78
CA MET A 1 10.25 5.80 7.75
C MET A 1 9.63 7.12 8.16
N TYR A 2 9.45 7.37 9.47
CA TYR A 2 8.81 8.59 9.97
C TYR A 2 9.80 9.73 10.07
N SER A 3 9.43 10.90 9.56
CA SER A 3 10.24 12.11 9.55
C SER A 3 10.02 12.93 10.82
N VAL A 4 11.09 13.27 11.54
CA VAL A 4 11.06 13.93 12.85
C VAL A 4 11.74 15.29 12.81
N LEU A 5 11.08 16.33 13.31
CA LEU A 5 11.63 17.68 13.48
C LEU A 5 11.90 17.95 14.97
N LEU A 6 13.09 18.43 15.28
CA LEU A 6 13.48 18.84 16.64
C LEU A 6 13.39 20.36 16.80
N VAL A 7 12.62 20.83 17.80
CA VAL A 7 12.36 22.25 18.03
C VAL A 7 12.70 22.60 19.46
N SER A 8 13.84 23.22 19.70
CA SER A 8 14.28 23.65 21.04
C SER A 8 15.40 24.66 20.98
N ASN A 9 15.42 25.58 21.93
CA ASN A 9 16.55 26.46 22.16
C ASN A 9 17.73 25.75 22.87
N GLN A 10 17.47 24.59 23.50
CA GLN A 10 18.47 23.80 24.24
C GLN A 10 19.19 22.84 23.30
N THR A 11 20.42 23.15 22.90
CA THR A 11 21.24 22.27 22.04
C THR A 11 21.39 20.88 22.62
N LEU A 12 21.65 20.77 23.94
CA LEU A 12 21.79 19.48 24.62
C LEU A 12 20.54 18.59 24.49
N MET A 13 19.36 19.19 24.54
CA MET A 13 18.10 18.45 24.34
C MET A 13 18.01 17.91 22.91
N ARG A 14 18.30 18.74 21.91
CA ARG A 14 18.27 18.32 20.51
C ARG A 14 19.27 17.19 20.25
N ASP A 15 20.51 17.32 20.74
CA ASP A 15 21.58 16.32 20.60
C ASP A 15 21.20 14.99 21.28
N THR A 16 20.57 15.06 22.46
CA THR A 16 20.12 13.87 23.19
C THR A 16 19.01 13.16 22.44
N LEU A 17 17.97 13.90 21.99
CA LEU A 17 16.88 13.33 21.19
C LEU A 17 17.39 12.72 19.88
N LYS A 18 18.30 13.41 19.18
CA LYS A 18 18.90 12.94 17.95
C LYS A 18 19.58 11.58 18.15
N LYS A 19 20.46 11.47 19.14
CA LYS A 19 21.15 10.21 19.47
C LYS A 19 20.20 9.07 19.83
N ILE A 20 19.06 9.37 20.43
CA ILE A 20 18.05 8.36 20.78
C ILE A 20 17.25 7.95 19.55
N ILE A 21 16.77 8.90 18.78
CA ILE A 21 15.91 8.67 17.61
C ILE A 21 16.66 7.95 16.50
N GLU A 22 17.93 8.29 16.25
CA GLU A 22 18.78 7.64 15.25
C GLU A 22 19.06 6.15 15.54
N LYS A 23 18.82 5.67 16.76
CA LYS A 23 18.88 4.24 17.10
C LYS A 23 17.62 3.46 16.68
N ASN A 24 16.55 4.14 16.32
CA ASN A 24 15.30 3.52 15.92
C ASN A 24 15.15 3.59 14.39
N GLU A 25 15.23 2.44 13.72
CA GLU A 25 15.24 2.32 12.25
C GLU A 25 13.96 2.84 11.57
N LYS A 26 12.84 2.99 12.33
CA LYS A 26 11.57 3.49 11.80
C LYS A 26 11.50 5.01 11.70
N PHE A 27 12.42 5.74 12.36
CA PHE A 27 12.41 7.20 12.46
C PHE A 27 13.69 7.82 11.93
N SER A 28 13.58 8.97 11.28
CA SER A 28 14.72 9.75 10.81
C SER A 28 14.57 11.23 11.17
N ILE A 29 15.69 11.88 11.47
CA ILE A 29 15.69 13.31 11.73
C ILE A 29 15.61 14.07 10.40
N PHE A 30 14.51 14.80 10.19
CA PHE A 30 14.35 15.74 9.10
C PHE A 30 15.28 16.96 9.26
N GLY A 31 15.31 17.49 10.48
CA GLY A 31 16.09 18.67 10.80
C GLY A 31 15.85 19.16 12.23
N GLU A 32 16.51 20.25 12.54
CA GLU A 32 16.41 20.89 13.85
C GLU A 32 16.29 22.40 13.71
N THR A 33 15.58 23.05 14.64
CA THR A 33 15.44 24.49 14.70
C THR A 33 15.24 24.97 16.14
N ASN A 34 15.65 26.21 16.40
CA ASN A 34 15.32 26.92 17.64
C ASN A 34 14.16 27.91 17.47
N SER A 35 13.55 27.96 16.28
CA SER A 35 12.47 28.90 15.95
C SER A 35 11.16 28.16 15.72
N TYR A 36 10.15 28.48 16.52
CA TYR A 36 8.80 27.91 16.39
C TYR A 36 8.11 28.31 15.08
N ASN A 37 8.35 29.53 14.59
CA ASN A 37 7.83 29.97 13.29
C ASN A 37 8.44 29.15 12.14
N LYS A 38 9.75 28.94 12.14
CA LYS A 38 10.42 28.07 11.16
C LYS A 38 9.91 26.63 11.25
N ALA A 39 9.63 26.12 12.45
CA ALA A 39 9.05 24.80 12.63
C ALA A 39 7.69 24.67 11.93
N ILE A 40 6.83 25.68 12.05
CA ILE A 40 5.53 25.72 11.38
C ILE A 40 5.70 25.75 9.86
N ASP A 41 6.66 26.52 9.34
CA ASP A 41 6.95 26.61 7.90
C ASP A 41 7.49 25.27 7.38
N TYR A 42 8.36 24.60 8.13
CA TYR A 42 8.86 23.27 7.78
C TYR A 42 7.73 22.23 7.69
N VAL A 43 6.82 22.22 8.68
CA VAL A 43 5.68 21.30 8.66
C VAL A 43 4.72 21.59 7.50
N ARG A 44 4.54 22.87 7.14
CA ARG A 44 3.69 23.26 6.00
C ARG A 44 4.26 22.82 4.65
N SER A 45 5.59 22.86 4.51
CA SER A 45 6.28 22.64 3.23
C SER A 45 6.79 21.20 3.07
N ASN A 46 6.80 20.40 4.12
CA ASN A 46 7.40 19.06 4.13
C ASN A 46 6.50 18.06 4.86
N ASN A 47 6.64 16.80 4.52
CA ASN A 47 5.91 15.70 5.15
C ASN A 47 6.58 15.30 6.47
N ILE A 48 6.38 16.09 7.54
CA ILE A 48 6.90 15.83 8.87
C ILE A 48 5.85 15.08 9.69
N ASN A 49 6.26 13.96 10.28
CA ASN A 49 5.37 13.08 11.05
C ASN A 49 5.31 13.46 12.54
N LEU A 50 6.47 13.76 13.12
CA LEU A 50 6.60 14.12 14.54
C LEU A 50 7.40 15.40 14.72
N VAL A 51 6.96 16.22 15.68
CA VAL A 51 7.69 17.38 16.17
C VAL A 51 7.98 17.16 17.67
N PHE A 52 9.24 17.15 18.06
CA PHE A 52 9.63 17.24 19.48
C PHE A 52 9.91 18.69 19.82
N SER A 53 9.30 19.19 20.88
CA SER A 53 9.47 20.57 21.30
C SER A 53 9.58 20.71 22.83
N ASP A 54 10.19 21.81 23.29
CA ASP A 54 10.16 22.18 24.70
C ASP A 54 8.73 22.43 25.18
N PHE A 55 8.46 22.08 26.43
CA PHE A 55 7.19 22.37 27.07
C PHE A 55 6.99 23.87 27.31
N ILE A 56 8.04 24.56 27.75
CA ILE A 56 8.03 26.03 27.91
C ILE A 56 8.63 26.66 26.65
N MET A 57 7.84 27.51 26.02
CA MET A 57 8.17 28.16 24.76
C MET A 57 8.11 29.70 24.94
N PRO A 58 9.20 30.44 24.62
CA PRO A 58 9.13 31.88 24.62
C PRO A 58 8.23 32.38 23.47
N ASN A 59 7.42 33.39 23.76
CA ASN A 59 6.59 34.12 22.79
C ASN A 59 5.47 33.33 22.07
N ILE A 60 5.15 32.14 22.52
CA ILE A 60 4.02 31.36 22.01
C ILE A 60 3.51 30.43 23.10
N THR A 61 2.19 30.28 23.21
CA THR A 61 1.65 29.24 24.09
C THR A 61 1.75 27.88 23.48
N ARG A 62 1.83 26.83 24.29
CA ARG A 62 1.89 25.42 23.82
C ARG A 62 0.71 25.07 22.94
N ILE A 63 -0.48 25.48 23.38
CA ILE A 63 -1.72 25.20 22.65
C ILE A 63 -1.71 25.90 21.31
N ASP A 64 -1.28 27.16 21.24
CA ASP A 64 -1.18 27.86 19.97
C ASP A 64 -0.17 27.20 19.02
N PHE A 65 0.96 26.73 19.56
CA PHE A 65 1.96 26.02 18.76
C PHE A 65 1.41 24.71 18.22
N ILE A 66 0.82 23.87 19.08
CA ILE A 66 0.20 22.60 18.68
C ILE A 66 -0.88 22.85 17.61
N ASN A 67 -1.80 23.80 17.88
CA ASN A 67 -2.88 24.14 16.96
C ASN A 67 -2.37 24.64 15.60
N LYS A 68 -1.28 25.43 15.57
CA LYS A 68 -0.67 25.90 14.31
C LYS A 68 -0.01 24.77 13.55
N ILE A 69 0.67 23.83 14.22
CA ILE A 69 1.24 22.63 13.60
C ILE A 69 0.13 21.77 13.00
N GLU A 70 -0.91 21.44 13.78
CA GLU A 70 -2.02 20.59 13.33
C GLU A 70 -2.86 21.25 12.21
N LYS A 71 -3.02 22.57 12.21
CA LYS A 71 -3.62 23.30 11.09
C LYS A 71 -2.76 23.32 9.84
N SER A 72 -1.44 23.27 9.99
CA SER A 72 -0.50 23.25 8.86
C SER A 72 -0.43 21.86 8.23
N ASN A 73 -0.49 20.81 9.04
CA ASN A 73 -0.59 19.42 8.61
C ASN A 73 -1.25 18.57 9.71
N ASN A 74 -2.46 18.11 9.47
CA ASN A 74 -3.25 17.34 10.44
C ASN A 74 -2.67 15.95 10.78
N LYS A 75 -1.73 15.45 9.97
CA LYS A 75 -1.02 14.19 10.23
C LYS A 75 0.18 14.34 11.15
N THR A 76 0.70 15.57 11.30
CA THR A 76 1.84 15.84 12.19
C THR A 76 1.42 15.85 13.65
N LYS A 77 2.15 15.12 14.50
CA LYS A 77 1.94 15.12 15.96
C LYS A 77 3.07 15.85 16.67
N VAL A 78 2.73 16.52 17.78
CA VAL A 78 3.68 17.22 18.62
C VAL A 78 3.89 16.44 19.92
N LEU A 79 5.16 16.19 20.29
CA LEU A 79 5.58 15.65 21.58
C LEU A 79 6.34 16.74 22.35
N LEU A 80 5.86 17.05 23.54
CA LEU A 80 6.43 18.09 24.40
C LEU A 80 7.36 17.46 25.43
N VAL A 81 8.51 18.08 25.63
CA VAL A 81 9.51 17.67 26.62
C VAL A 81 9.44 18.62 27.81
N ALA A 82 9.08 18.12 28.98
CA ALA A 82 8.81 18.90 30.19
C ALA A 82 9.63 18.41 31.40
N PHE A 83 9.91 19.30 32.33
CA PHE A 83 10.26 18.87 33.68
C PHE A 83 9.01 18.56 34.51
N PRO A 84 9.06 17.71 35.53
CA PRO A 84 7.90 17.40 36.36
C PRO A 84 7.27 18.64 36.99
N HIS A 85 8.07 19.65 37.35
CA HIS A 85 7.57 20.89 37.94
C HIS A 85 6.87 21.82 36.94
N ASP A 86 7.18 21.70 35.64
CA ASP A 86 6.50 22.49 34.60
C ASP A 86 5.00 22.17 34.52
N LEU A 87 4.61 20.95 34.93
CA LEU A 87 3.22 20.46 34.88
C LEU A 87 2.37 21.00 36.05
N VAL A 88 2.99 21.51 37.11
CA VAL A 88 2.32 21.93 38.35
C VAL A 88 1.82 23.37 38.23
N PHE A 89 2.45 24.20 37.41
CA PHE A 89 2.22 25.64 37.35
C PHE A 89 1.09 26.11 36.44
N GLU A 90 0.47 25.21 35.67
CA GLU A 90 -0.57 25.61 34.73
C GLU A 90 -1.87 24.84 34.99
N GLY A 91 -2.79 25.56 35.64
CA GLY A 91 -4.15 25.09 35.89
C GLY A 91 -4.92 24.92 34.58
N ASN A 92 -5.65 23.80 34.46
CA ASN A 92 -6.78 23.57 33.54
C ASN A 92 -6.58 23.68 32.04
N GLU A 93 -5.38 23.56 31.51
CA GLU A 93 -5.25 23.40 30.08
C GLU A 93 -5.34 21.89 29.68
N ASN A 94 -6.24 21.56 28.76
CA ASN A 94 -6.46 20.20 28.23
C ASN A 94 -5.27 19.71 27.41
N ILE A 95 -4.10 19.54 28.04
CA ILE A 95 -2.95 18.92 27.39
C ILE A 95 -3.05 17.40 27.56
N ASN A 96 -3.04 16.71 26.47
CA ASN A 96 -3.02 15.25 26.49
C ASN A 96 -1.66 14.77 27.07
N LEU A 97 -1.67 14.21 28.28
CA LEU A 97 -0.48 13.67 28.94
C LEU A 97 0.29 12.66 28.10
N ASN A 98 -0.37 12.01 27.15
CA ASN A 98 0.28 11.13 26.18
C ASN A 98 1.24 11.87 25.22
N GLN A 99 1.11 13.18 25.07
CA GLN A 99 1.99 14.03 24.27
C GLN A 99 3.20 14.57 25.06
N ILE A 100 3.34 14.21 26.34
CA ILE A 100 4.42 14.73 27.20
C ILE A 100 5.46 13.65 27.46
N ILE A 101 6.73 14.06 27.42
CA ILE A 101 7.89 13.28 27.82
C ILE A 101 8.57 14.01 28.98
N LEU A 102 8.67 13.35 30.14
CA LEU A 102 9.28 13.95 31.32
C LEU A 102 10.79 13.80 31.32
N LYS A 103 11.51 14.90 31.55
CA LYS A 103 12.96 14.88 31.83
C LYS A 103 13.26 14.13 33.16
N PRO A 104 14.40 13.44 33.29
CA PRO A 104 15.48 13.34 32.31
C PRO A 104 15.07 12.50 31.12
N LEU A 105 15.57 12.88 29.91
CA LEU A 105 15.37 12.12 28.70
C LEU A 105 16.24 10.84 28.76
N THR A 106 15.58 9.71 28.73
CA THR A 106 16.24 8.39 28.59
C THR A 106 15.80 7.72 27.30
N TYR A 107 16.58 6.75 26.84
CA TYR A 107 16.24 5.96 25.65
C TYR A 107 14.85 5.33 25.79
N GLU A 108 14.59 4.71 26.94
CA GLU A 108 13.35 3.98 27.20
C GLU A 108 12.13 4.89 27.08
N LYS A 109 12.16 6.08 27.71
CA LYS A 109 11.02 7.04 27.69
C LYS A 109 10.74 7.58 26.30
N VAL A 110 11.79 7.91 25.55
CA VAL A 110 11.62 8.43 24.20
C VAL A 110 11.18 7.31 23.26
N ASN A 111 11.82 6.14 23.34
CA ASN A 111 11.46 5.01 22.49
C ASN A 111 10.04 4.50 22.74
N GLU A 112 9.58 4.46 23.99
CA GLU A 112 8.17 4.13 24.33
C GLU A 112 7.19 5.03 23.59
N LYS A 113 7.45 6.34 23.51
CA LYS A 113 6.60 7.28 22.78
C LYS A 113 6.67 7.08 21.28
N LEU A 114 7.85 6.78 20.74
CA LEU A 114 8.02 6.47 19.33
C LEU A 114 7.27 5.18 18.94
N GLU A 115 7.42 4.11 19.70
CA GLU A 115 6.71 2.83 19.48
C GLU A 115 5.19 3.00 19.60
N LYS A 116 4.74 3.80 20.58
CA LYS A 116 3.32 4.11 20.75
C LYS A 116 2.77 4.92 19.57
N TYR A 117 3.55 5.87 19.05
CA TYR A 117 3.20 6.62 17.86
C TYR A 117 3.09 5.70 16.63
N ASP A 118 4.07 4.83 16.40
CA ASP A 118 4.07 3.84 15.32
C ASP A 118 2.85 2.92 15.41
N ALA A 119 2.57 2.34 16.60
CA ALA A 119 1.42 1.46 16.80
C ALA A 119 0.06 2.14 16.53
N ILE A 120 -0.09 3.42 16.92
CA ILE A 120 -1.32 4.19 16.66
C ILE A 120 -1.47 4.45 15.16
N ASN A 121 -0.38 4.83 14.48
CA ASN A 121 -0.44 5.12 13.05
C ASN A 121 -0.62 3.86 12.21
N GLN A 122 -0.01 2.73 12.58
CA GLN A 122 -0.27 1.45 11.93
C GLN A 122 -1.74 1.04 12.07
N LYS A 123 -2.35 1.17 13.25
CA LYS A 123 -3.79 0.89 13.46
C LYS A 123 -4.71 1.85 12.70
N SER A 124 -4.38 3.12 12.64
CA SER A 124 -5.13 4.11 11.86
C SER A 124 -5.02 3.82 10.37
N TYR A 125 -3.81 3.58 9.89
CA TYR A 125 -3.54 3.20 8.50
C TYR A 125 -4.28 1.90 8.11
N GLU A 126 -4.25 0.88 8.99
CA GLU A 126 -5.00 -0.37 8.76
C GLU A 126 -6.51 -0.15 8.72
N LYS A 127 -7.04 0.74 9.57
CA LYS A 127 -8.48 1.05 9.60
C LYS A 127 -8.91 1.84 8.36
N ASP A 128 -8.16 2.86 7.99
CA ASP A 128 -8.41 3.65 6.78
C ASP A 128 -8.23 2.80 5.52
N PHE A 129 -7.22 1.93 5.50
CA PHE A 129 -7.00 0.95 4.46
C PHE A 129 -8.19 0.00 4.29
N LEU A 130 -8.65 -0.61 5.39
CA LEU A 130 -9.78 -1.55 5.36
C LEU A 130 -11.06 -0.84 4.91
N PHE A 131 -11.29 0.38 5.38
CA PHE A 131 -12.46 1.17 5.02
C PHE A 131 -12.46 1.54 3.53
N ASN A 132 -11.34 2.05 3.01
CA ASN A 132 -11.21 2.40 1.60
C ASN A 132 -11.31 1.17 0.70
N MET A 133 -10.66 0.07 1.09
CA MET A 133 -10.72 -1.19 0.35
C MET A 133 -12.13 -1.79 0.36
N GLU A 134 -12.85 -1.74 1.49
CA GLU A 134 -14.22 -2.21 1.58
C GLU A 134 -15.15 -1.41 0.66
N GLN A 135 -15.02 -0.09 0.62
CA GLN A 135 -15.77 0.74 -0.32
C GLN A 135 -15.46 0.39 -1.77
N THR A 136 -14.18 0.28 -2.14
CA THR A 136 -13.75 0.01 -3.51
C THR A 136 -14.16 -1.39 -3.97
N VAL A 137 -14.05 -2.38 -3.08
CA VAL A 137 -14.51 -3.77 -3.35
C VAL A 137 -16.03 -3.84 -3.46
N ASN A 138 -16.77 -3.04 -2.68
CA ASN A 138 -18.23 -2.99 -2.75
C ASN A 138 -18.72 -2.29 -4.03
N MET A 139 -17.92 -1.39 -4.61
CA MET A 139 -18.19 -0.79 -5.93
C MET A 139 -18.01 -1.75 -7.10
N ASN A 140 -17.51 -2.99 -6.85
CA ASN A 140 -17.23 -3.98 -7.88
C ASN A 140 -16.27 -3.46 -8.98
N ASP A 141 -15.33 -2.57 -8.64
CA ASP A 141 -14.35 -2.05 -9.57
C ASP A 141 -13.01 -2.77 -9.43
N PHE A 142 -12.80 -3.73 -10.32
CA PHE A 142 -11.58 -4.55 -10.34
C PHE A 142 -10.31 -3.72 -10.59
N ILE A 143 -10.39 -2.70 -11.45
CA ILE A 143 -9.21 -1.88 -11.79
C ILE A 143 -8.86 -0.99 -10.60
N GLU A 144 -9.83 -0.32 -10.01
CA GLU A 144 -9.62 0.58 -8.88
C GLU A 144 -9.03 -0.17 -7.67
N VAL A 145 -9.55 -1.37 -7.35
CA VAL A 145 -8.97 -2.25 -6.31
C VAL A 145 -7.52 -2.59 -6.63
N ASN A 146 -7.22 -2.95 -7.89
CA ASN A 146 -5.87 -3.32 -8.29
C ASN A 146 -4.91 -2.12 -8.23
N GLU A 147 -5.30 -0.95 -8.70
CA GLU A 147 -4.49 0.28 -8.66
C GLU A 147 -4.21 0.69 -7.21
N TYR A 148 -5.21 0.68 -6.34
CA TYR A 148 -5.05 0.96 -4.91
C TYR A 148 -4.03 0.04 -4.22
N LEU A 149 -4.07 -1.26 -4.51
CA LEU A 149 -3.12 -2.22 -3.93
C LEU A 149 -1.71 -2.10 -4.51
N ILE A 150 -1.58 -1.69 -5.78
CA ILE A 150 -0.28 -1.35 -6.38
C ILE A 150 0.36 -0.15 -5.65
N GLU A 151 -0.42 0.88 -5.29
CA GLU A 151 0.07 2.03 -4.52
C GLU A 151 0.65 1.58 -3.19
N ILE A 152 -0.03 0.69 -2.47
CA ILE A 152 0.46 0.13 -1.20
C ILE A 152 1.76 -0.66 -1.38
N ILE A 153 1.85 -1.50 -2.41
CA ILE A 153 3.06 -2.27 -2.70
C ILE A 153 4.22 -1.33 -3.05
N ASN A 154 3.96 -0.19 -3.68
CA ASN A 154 5.00 0.80 -4.01
C ASN A 154 5.65 1.44 -2.76
N GLU A 155 5.00 1.37 -1.59
CA GLU A 155 5.56 1.85 -0.32
C GLU A 155 6.53 0.85 0.33
N PHE A 156 6.65 -0.38 -0.18
CA PHE A 156 7.57 -1.38 0.36
C PHE A 156 9.02 -1.09 -0.06
N ASP A 157 9.96 -1.31 0.83
CA ASP A 157 11.39 -1.13 0.54
C ASP A 157 11.98 -2.35 -0.18
N PHE A 158 12.04 -2.29 -1.50
CA PHE A 158 12.64 -3.32 -2.35
C PHE A 158 14.15 -3.14 -2.57
N ASN A 159 14.74 -2.04 -2.09
CA ASN A 159 16.16 -1.75 -2.32
C ASN A 159 17.06 -2.43 -1.27
N SER A 160 16.47 -2.83 -0.14
CA SER A 160 17.22 -3.53 0.91
C SER A 160 17.60 -4.96 0.49
N SER A 161 18.84 -5.32 0.71
CA SER A 161 19.34 -6.70 0.59
C SER A 161 19.13 -7.52 1.87
N ASP A 162 18.65 -6.91 2.97
CA ASP A 162 18.45 -7.55 4.25
C ASP A 162 17.32 -8.60 4.17
N LEU A 163 17.61 -9.80 4.66
CA LEU A 163 16.64 -10.90 4.72
C LEU A 163 15.45 -10.56 5.62
N LYS A 164 15.64 -9.79 6.68
CA LYS A 164 14.55 -9.36 7.56
C LYS A 164 13.54 -8.48 6.83
N VAL A 165 14.01 -7.56 5.98
CA VAL A 165 13.12 -6.70 5.18
C VAL A 165 12.33 -7.54 4.18
N LYS A 166 12.92 -8.57 3.59
CA LYS A 166 12.21 -9.49 2.69
C LYS A 166 11.15 -10.31 3.42
N ASP A 167 11.42 -10.76 4.63
CA ASP A 167 10.43 -11.47 5.44
C ASP A 167 9.30 -10.54 5.87
N GLU A 168 9.58 -9.28 6.20
CA GLU A 168 8.55 -8.25 6.45
C GLU A 168 7.66 -8.02 5.22
N ILE A 169 8.23 -7.97 4.01
CA ILE A 169 7.44 -7.84 2.77
C ILE A 169 6.54 -9.06 2.58
N LYS A 170 7.05 -10.30 2.84
CA LYS A 170 6.22 -11.52 2.78
C LYS A 170 5.05 -11.45 3.74
N ASP A 171 5.28 -11.03 4.98
CA ASP A 171 4.24 -10.95 6.00
C ASP A 171 3.21 -9.86 5.67
N LYS A 172 3.64 -8.72 5.15
CA LYS A 172 2.75 -7.67 4.63
C LYS A 172 1.88 -8.18 3.49
N LEU A 173 2.46 -8.87 2.49
CA LEU A 173 1.72 -9.46 1.38
C LEU A 173 0.70 -10.51 1.87
N LYS A 174 1.09 -11.39 2.79
CA LYS A 174 0.17 -12.36 3.42
C LYS A 174 -0.97 -11.65 4.13
N SER A 175 -0.67 -10.62 4.92
CA SER A 175 -1.68 -9.82 5.62
C SER A 175 -2.67 -9.20 4.64
N LEU A 176 -2.19 -8.56 3.57
CA LEU A 176 -3.02 -7.99 2.52
C LEU A 176 -3.90 -9.04 1.82
N GLY A 177 -3.31 -10.15 1.40
CA GLY A 177 -4.04 -11.26 0.76
C GLY A 177 -5.14 -11.83 1.66
N ASN A 178 -4.84 -12.06 2.94
CA ASN A 178 -5.82 -12.52 3.93
C ASN A 178 -6.97 -11.53 4.12
N LYS A 179 -6.68 -10.22 4.15
CA LYS A 179 -7.71 -9.18 4.27
C LYS A 179 -8.65 -9.21 3.06
N ILE A 180 -8.11 -9.27 1.84
CA ILE A 180 -8.90 -9.32 0.60
C ILE A 180 -9.87 -10.51 0.60
N ILE A 181 -9.39 -11.69 0.97
CA ILE A 181 -10.19 -12.91 0.92
C ILE A 181 -11.26 -12.95 2.00
N ASN A 182 -10.97 -12.36 3.16
CA ASN A 182 -11.91 -12.35 4.29
C ASN A 182 -13.08 -11.37 4.12
N PHE A 183 -13.07 -10.47 3.11
CA PHE A 183 -14.15 -9.49 2.93
C PHE A 183 -15.56 -10.08 2.79
N ASN A 184 -15.68 -11.31 2.26
CA ASN A 184 -16.97 -11.98 2.09
C ASN A 184 -17.03 -13.36 2.77
N ASN A 185 -16.25 -13.58 3.84
CA ASN A 185 -16.19 -14.87 4.56
C ASN A 185 -15.89 -16.09 3.66
N PHE A 186 -15.21 -15.89 2.51
CA PHE A 186 -14.75 -16.99 1.65
C PHE A 186 -13.54 -17.74 2.23
N ALA A 187 -13.29 -17.57 3.52
CA ALA A 187 -12.14 -18.11 4.24
C ALA A 187 -12.28 -19.61 4.55
N GLU A 188 -12.76 -20.42 3.60
CA GLU A 188 -12.82 -21.86 3.84
C GLU A 188 -11.45 -22.54 3.92
N ASP A 189 -10.37 -21.89 3.40
CA ASP A 189 -9.03 -22.47 3.52
C ASP A 189 -7.92 -21.44 3.28
N LYS A 190 -7.45 -20.76 4.34
CA LYS A 190 -6.32 -19.84 4.25
C LYS A 190 -5.05 -20.54 3.79
N ASP A 191 -4.87 -21.80 4.16
CA ASP A 191 -3.70 -22.59 3.79
C ASP A 191 -3.74 -23.01 2.32
N LEU A 192 -4.94 -23.26 1.76
CA LEU A 192 -5.12 -23.59 0.35
C LEU A 192 -4.72 -22.43 -0.56
N LEU A 193 -5.02 -21.20 -0.15
CA LEU A 193 -4.68 -20.01 -0.94
C LEU A 193 -3.18 -19.89 -1.17
N TYR A 194 -2.37 -20.06 -0.13
CA TYR A 194 -0.91 -19.94 -0.24
C TYR A 194 -0.28 -21.17 -0.90
N LYS A 195 -1.01 -22.28 -0.97
CA LYS A 195 -0.63 -23.44 -1.78
C LYS A 195 -0.81 -23.15 -3.28
N ASP A 196 -1.91 -22.50 -3.63
CA ASP A 196 -2.21 -22.13 -5.02
C ASP A 196 -1.43 -20.88 -5.47
N PHE A 197 -1.15 -19.96 -4.54
CA PHE A 197 -0.44 -18.69 -4.77
C PHE A 197 0.71 -18.51 -3.78
N PRO A 198 1.79 -19.32 -3.89
CA PRO A 198 2.93 -19.23 -2.95
C PRO A 198 3.64 -17.89 -3.08
N ILE A 199 4.04 -17.32 -1.93
CA ILE A 199 4.92 -16.17 -1.87
C ILE A 199 6.35 -16.67 -1.74
N SER A 200 7.08 -16.72 -2.84
CA SER A 200 8.48 -17.15 -2.88
C SER A 200 9.44 -15.99 -2.57
N ASP A 201 10.71 -16.31 -2.32
CA ASP A 201 11.77 -15.29 -2.22
C ASP A 201 11.90 -14.46 -3.50
N LEU A 202 11.59 -15.08 -4.65
CA LEU A 202 11.57 -14.40 -5.92
C LEU A 202 10.45 -13.36 -6.00
N THR A 203 9.27 -13.68 -5.45
CA THR A 203 8.12 -12.76 -5.40
C THR A 203 8.48 -11.46 -4.71
N VAL A 204 9.16 -11.52 -3.56
CA VAL A 204 9.50 -10.34 -2.74
C VAL A 204 10.80 -9.63 -3.17
N LYS A 205 11.46 -10.13 -4.19
CA LYS A 205 12.69 -9.55 -4.71
C LYS A 205 12.45 -8.37 -5.66
N ASP A 206 11.26 -8.33 -6.25
CA ASP A 206 10.90 -7.34 -7.27
C ASP A 206 9.43 -6.91 -7.08
N LYS A 207 9.20 -5.61 -6.94
CA LYS A 207 7.84 -5.06 -6.76
C LYS A 207 6.88 -5.47 -7.88
N ARG A 208 7.38 -5.66 -9.11
CA ARG A 208 6.56 -6.11 -10.25
C ARG A 208 6.03 -7.52 -10.03
N LEU A 209 6.82 -8.41 -9.41
CA LEU A 209 6.40 -9.76 -9.04
C LEU A 209 5.38 -9.73 -7.89
N CYS A 210 5.54 -8.82 -6.93
CA CYS A 210 4.52 -8.58 -5.91
C CYS A 210 3.20 -8.11 -6.53
N ASN A 211 3.24 -7.19 -7.49
CA ASN A 211 2.05 -6.71 -8.19
C ASN A 211 1.36 -7.83 -8.99
N ILE A 212 2.13 -8.72 -9.64
CA ILE A 212 1.61 -9.89 -10.34
C ILE A 212 0.93 -10.84 -9.36
N TRP A 213 1.55 -11.10 -8.22
CA TRP A 213 0.99 -11.93 -7.17
C TRP A 213 -0.31 -11.33 -6.62
N MET A 214 -0.32 -10.03 -6.32
CA MET A 214 -1.50 -9.34 -5.82
C MET A 214 -2.66 -9.36 -6.83
N PHE A 215 -2.38 -9.13 -8.10
CA PHE A 215 -3.39 -9.28 -9.16
C PHE A 215 -4.06 -10.66 -9.14
N ARG A 216 -3.30 -11.73 -8.90
CA ARG A 216 -3.84 -13.10 -8.80
C ARG A 216 -4.79 -13.24 -7.61
N ILE A 217 -4.45 -12.66 -6.46
CA ILE A 217 -5.29 -12.67 -5.25
C ILE A 217 -6.59 -11.91 -5.49
N ILE A 218 -6.52 -10.71 -6.08
CA ILE A 218 -7.69 -9.90 -6.42
C ILE A 218 -8.58 -10.67 -7.40
N ASN A 219 -7.98 -11.23 -8.45
CA ASN A 219 -8.71 -12.00 -9.44
C ASN A 219 -9.39 -13.24 -8.83
N TYR A 220 -8.73 -13.94 -7.91
CA TYR A 220 -9.31 -15.05 -7.17
C TYR A 220 -10.53 -14.60 -6.37
N TYR A 221 -10.41 -13.50 -5.63
CA TYR A 221 -11.49 -12.93 -4.84
C TYR A 221 -12.71 -12.56 -5.71
N PHE A 222 -12.50 -11.75 -6.76
CA PHE A 222 -13.59 -11.33 -7.65
C PHE A 222 -14.24 -12.53 -8.35
N LYS A 223 -13.46 -13.51 -8.78
CA LYS A 223 -13.95 -14.75 -9.38
C LYS A 223 -14.85 -15.52 -8.39
N LYS A 224 -14.41 -15.72 -7.14
CA LYS A 224 -15.21 -16.41 -6.11
C LYS A 224 -16.51 -15.66 -5.82
N LYS A 225 -16.44 -14.35 -5.63
CA LYS A 225 -17.60 -13.49 -5.38
C LYS A 225 -18.62 -13.58 -6.52
N SER A 226 -18.17 -13.37 -7.75
CA SER A 226 -19.04 -13.36 -8.91
C SER A 226 -19.64 -14.72 -9.24
N VAL A 227 -18.92 -15.83 -9.00
CA VAL A 227 -19.46 -17.19 -9.13
C VAL A 227 -20.50 -17.50 -8.05
N ALA A 228 -20.31 -17.00 -6.83
CA ALA A 228 -21.33 -17.14 -5.77
C ALA A 228 -22.63 -16.42 -6.15
N ASN A 229 -22.53 -15.21 -6.75
CA ASN A 229 -23.68 -14.45 -7.20
C ASN A 229 -24.31 -15.04 -8.49
N TYR A 230 -23.47 -15.52 -9.41
CA TYR A 230 -23.86 -15.98 -10.75
C TYR A 230 -23.06 -17.25 -11.12
N PRO A 231 -23.59 -18.46 -10.75
CA PRO A 231 -22.89 -19.73 -10.97
C PRO A 231 -22.43 -20.00 -12.42
N ILE A 232 -23.17 -19.45 -13.40
CA ILE A 232 -22.83 -19.57 -14.84
C ILE A 232 -21.43 -18.99 -15.15
N LEU A 233 -20.97 -18.00 -14.38
CA LEU A 233 -19.63 -17.40 -14.56
C LEU A 233 -18.49 -18.39 -14.29
N LYS A 234 -18.76 -19.49 -13.60
CA LYS A 234 -17.76 -20.58 -13.38
C LYS A 234 -17.27 -21.13 -14.71
N ASP A 235 -18.18 -21.41 -15.62
CA ASP A 235 -17.85 -21.97 -16.94
C ASP A 235 -17.18 -20.92 -17.82
N VAL A 236 -17.62 -19.67 -17.75
CA VAL A 236 -17.02 -18.53 -18.43
C VAL A 236 -15.55 -18.36 -18.03
N PHE A 237 -15.24 -18.32 -16.73
CA PHE A 237 -13.86 -18.21 -16.26
C PHE A 237 -13.02 -19.42 -16.65
N LYS A 238 -13.57 -20.62 -16.52
CA LYS A 238 -12.88 -21.87 -16.94
C LYS A 238 -12.54 -21.84 -18.42
N TYR A 239 -13.48 -21.41 -19.26
CA TYR A 239 -13.23 -21.30 -20.71
C TYR A 239 -12.13 -20.26 -21.01
N ILE A 240 -12.21 -19.07 -20.42
CA ILE A 240 -11.21 -18.03 -20.62
C ILE A 240 -9.83 -18.52 -20.17
N GLU A 241 -9.71 -19.10 -18.96
CA GLU A 241 -8.43 -19.56 -18.42
C GLU A 241 -7.79 -20.65 -19.27
N ASN A 242 -8.56 -21.58 -19.80
CA ASN A 242 -8.07 -22.68 -20.66
C ASN A 242 -7.68 -22.22 -22.07
N ASN A 243 -8.05 -21.01 -22.47
CA ASN A 243 -7.81 -20.52 -23.83
C ASN A 243 -7.02 -19.19 -23.88
N LEU A 244 -6.33 -18.81 -22.79
CA LEU A 244 -5.52 -17.58 -22.77
C LEU A 244 -4.37 -17.59 -23.80
N ASN A 245 -3.94 -18.76 -24.25
CA ASN A 245 -2.95 -18.95 -25.31
C ASN A 245 -3.53 -18.83 -26.73
N LYS A 246 -4.83 -18.55 -26.87
CA LYS A 246 -5.52 -18.39 -28.17
C LYS A 246 -6.05 -16.97 -28.32
N ASN A 247 -6.31 -16.57 -29.55
CA ASN A 247 -7.05 -15.35 -29.85
C ASN A 247 -8.55 -15.59 -29.63
N ILE A 248 -9.02 -15.46 -28.38
CA ILE A 248 -10.44 -15.63 -28.02
C ILE A 248 -11.18 -14.31 -28.07
N SER A 249 -12.38 -14.35 -28.68
CA SER A 249 -13.31 -13.22 -28.75
C SER A 249 -14.47 -13.39 -27.77
N LEU A 250 -15.25 -12.31 -27.56
CA LEU A 250 -16.50 -12.39 -26.80
C LEU A 250 -17.47 -13.43 -27.40
N ASN A 251 -17.54 -13.52 -28.74
CA ASN A 251 -18.43 -14.47 -29.43
C ASN A 251 -18.05 -15.92 -29.13
N ASP A 252 -16.75 -16.23 -29.02
CA ASP A 252 -16.30 -17.58 -28.66
C ASP A 252 -16.76 -17.94 -27.25
N VAL A 253 -16.62 -17.03 -26.30
CA VAL A 253 -17.08 -17.23 -24.91
C VAL A 253 -18.60 -17.43 -24.85
N VAL A 254 -19.35 -16.58 -25.56
CA VAL A 254 -20.82 -16.64 -25.66
C VAL A 254 -21.29 -17.99 -26.19
N LYS A 255 -20.66 -18.44 -27.28
CA LYS A 255 -21.00 -19.71 -27.95
C LYS A 255 -20.70 -20.93 -27.07
N GLU A 256 -19.49 -20.98 -26.50
CA GLU A 256 -19.05 -22.13 -25.72
C GLU A 256 -19.75 -22.25 -24.35
N CYS A 257 -20.08 -21.13 -23.74
CA CYS A 257 -20.76 -21.13 -22.43
C CYS A 257 -22.30 -21.08 -22.54
N ASN A 258 -22.85 -21.08 -23.76
CA ASN A 258 -24.29 -21.07 -24.00
C ASN A 258 -25.02 -19.90 -23.29
N ILE A 259 -24.42 -18.71 -23.30
CA ILE A 259 -24.90 -17.49 -22.61
C ILE A 259 -25.15 -16.39 -23.62
N SER A 260 -26.20 -15.58 -23.46
CA SER A 260 -26.40 -14.44 -24.34
C SER A 260 -25.35 -13.36 -24.15
N GLN A 261 -24.90 -12.70 -25.24
CA GLN A 261 -23.90 -11.65 -25.20
C GLN A 261 -24.30 -10.49 -24.28
N GLY A 262 -25.57 -10.05 -24.35
CA GLY A 262 -26.06 -8.95 -23.54
C GLY A 262 -26.11 -9.30 -22.05
N TYR A 263 -26.43 -10.54 -21.69
CA TYR A 263 -26.44 -11.00 -20.31
C TYR A 263 -25.02 -11.08 -19.76
N LEU A 264 -24.08 -11.72 -20.49
CA LEU A 264 -22.68 -11.82 -20.09
C LEU A 264 -22.05 -10.44 -19.91
N SER A 265 -22.28 -9.50 -20.84
CA SER A 265 -21.76 -8.14 -20.75
C SER A 265 -22.29 -7.38 -19.53
N ARG A 266 -23.56 -7.56 -19.15
CA ARG A 266 -24.13 -6.97 -17.94
C ARG A 266 -23.51 -7.57 -16.69
N LEU A 267 -23.32 -8.89 -16.62
CA LEU A 267 -22.71 -9.55 -15.47
C LEU A 267 -21.28 -9.02 -15.25
N PHE A 268 -20.44 -8.98 -16.28
CA PHE A 268 -19.09 -8.47 -16.16
C PHE A 268 -19.04 -6.99 -15.78
N LYS A 269 -19.95 -6.17 -16.33
CA LYS A 269 -20.04 -4.76 -15.95
C LYS A 269 -20.42 -4.59 -14.47
N ASN A 270 -21.38 -5.40 -13.98
CA ASN A 270 -21.84 -5.32 -12.59
C ASN A 270 -20.81 -5.85 -11.58
N GLU A 271 -20.14 -6.98 -11.92
CA GLU A 271 -19.24 -7.67 -10.98
C GLU A 271 -17.80 -7.15 -11.02
N TYR A 272 -17.35 -6.59 -12.14
CA TYR A 272 -15.95 -6.20 -12.36
C TYR A 272 -15.78 -4.74 -12.80
N ASN A 273 -16.85 -4.04 -13.12
CA ASN A 273 -16.83 -2.76 -13.85
C ASN A 273 -16.04 -2.81 -15.19
N LEU A 274 -15.91 -3.99 -15.79
CA LEU A 274 -15.14 -4.26 -17.00
C LEU A 274 -16.00 -4.89 -18.10
N THR A 275 -15.50 -4.83 -19.34
CA THR A 275 -15.97 -5.73 -20.40
C THR A 275 -15.24 -7.06 -20.34
N VAL A 276 -15.84 -8.14 -20.86
CA VAL A 276 -15.21 -9.46 -20.97
C VAL A 276 -13.88 -9.38 -21.73
N VAL A 277 -13.86 -8.61 -22.82
CA VAL A 277 -12.63 -8.43 -23.64
C VAL A 277 -11.52 -7.75 -22.85
N ASN A 278 -11.86 -6.71 -22.08
CA ASN A 278 -10.87 -6.03 -21.22
C ASN A 278 -10.35 -6.99 -20.13
N TYR A 279 -11.20 -7.81 -19.55
CA TYR A 279 -10.80 -8.83 -18.58
C TYR A 279 -9.84 -9.86 -19.19
N ILE A 280 -10.13 -10.36 -20.41
CA ILE A 280 -9.23 -11.27 -21.13
C ILE A 280 -7.87 -10.61 -21.36
N HIS A 281 -7.85 -9.35 -21.82
CA HIS A 281 -6.59 -8.62 -22.01
C HIS A 281 -5.81 -8.45 -20.72
N LEU A 282 -6.47 -8.05 -19.61
CA LEU A 282 -5.82 -7.94 -18.31
C LEU A 282 -5.16 -9.25 -17.85
N LYS A 283 -5.86 -10.38 -18.04
CA LYS A 283 -5.32 -11.71 -17.72
C LYS A 283 -4.08 -12.03 -18.57
N LYS A 284 -4.16 -11.78 -19.88
CA LYS A 284 -3.03 -12.01 -20.80
C LYS A 284 -1.84 -11.10 -20.48
N ILE A 285 -2.08 -9.82 -20.20
CA ILE A 285 -1.01 -8.87 -19.85
C ILE A 285 -0.35 -9.26 -18.52
N ASN A 286 -1.12 -9.72 -17.53
CA ASN A 286 -0.53 -10.19 -16.28
C ASN A 286 0.36 -11.41 -16.46
N LEU A 287 -0.03 -12.38 -17.33
CA LEU A 287 0.82 -13.50 -17.73
C LEU A 287 2.04 -13.04 -18.53
N ALA A 288 1.87 -12.07 -19.44
CA ALA A 288 2.98 -11.50 -20.19
C ALA A 288 4.05 -10.90 -19.27
N LYS A 289 3.63 -10.14 -18.24
CA LYS A 289 4.55 -9.56 -17.24
C LYS A 289 5.37 -10.64 -16.56
N GLU A 290 4.75 -11.74 -16.18
CA GLU A 290 5.43 -12.87 -15.55
C GLU A 290 6.47 -13.50 -16.49
N TYR A 291 6.11 -13.82 -17.73
CA TYR A 291 7.04 -14.35 -18.71
C TYR A 291 8.20 -13.40 -19.01
N ILE A 292 7.93 -12.08 -19.11
CA ILE A 292 8.96 -11.07 -19.32
C ILE A 292 9.98 -11.03 -18.17
N LEU A 293 9.55 -11.27 -16.94
CA LEU A 293 10.41 -11.20 -15.75
C LEU A 293 11.13 -12.50 -15.42
N LEU A 294 10.50 -13.66 -15.71
CA LEU A 294 10.96 -14.96 -15.27
C LEU A 294 11.56 -15.80 -16.39
N GLU A 295 11.19 -15.53 -17.63
CA GLU A 295 11.63 -16.30 -18.80
C GLU A 295 12.55 -15.48 -19.69
N ASN A 296 13.48 -16.16 -20.35
CA ASN A 296 14.40 -15.54 -21.31
C ASN A 296 13.81 -15.50 -22.74
N SER A 297 12.48 -15.59 -22.84
CA SER A 297 11.75 -15.61 -24.12
C SER A 297 11.74 -14.23 -24.78
N SER A 298 11.70 -14.20 -26.11
CA SER A 298 11.51 -12.96 -26.83
C SER A 298 10.11 -12.40 -26.59
N VAL A 299 9.97 -11.06 -26.61
CA VAL A 299 8.65 -10.43 -26.42
C VAL A 299 7.69 -10.82 -27.55
N LEU A 300 8.22 -11.10 -28.72
CA LEU A 300 7.47 -11.59 -29.88
C LEU A 300 6.86 -12.97 -29.61
N ASP A 301 7.66 -13.89 -29.07
CA ASP A 301 7.20 -15.25 -28.72
C ASP A 301 6.16 -15.18 -27.59
N ILE A 302 6.38 -14.33 -26.59
CA ILE A 302 5.40 -14.11 -25.51
C ILE A 302 4.05 -13.64 -26.08
N ALA A 303 4.06 -12.69 -27.02
CA ALA A 303 2.84 -12.21 -27.65
C ALA A 303 2.09 -13.31 -28.38
N PHE A 304 2.79 -14.10 -29.19
CA PHE A 304 2.17 -15.22 -29.94
C PHE A 304 1.69 -16.34 -29.00
N ASN A 305 2.47 -16.70 -27.98
CA ASN A 305 2.08 -17.71 -26.99
C ASN A 305 0.83 -17.29 -26.18
N LEU A 306 0.56 -15.99 -26.08
CA LEU A 306 -0.66 -15.45 -25.49
C LEU A 306 -1.77 -15.22 -26.52
N GLY A 307 -1.65 -15.77 -27.74
CA GLY A 307 -2.67 -15.73 -28.78
C GLY A 307 -2.89 -14.36 -29.39
N TYR A 308 -1.89 -13.48 -29.41
CA TYR A 308 -1.93 -12.26 -30.22
C TYR A 308 -1.38 -12.54 -31.62
N ASN A 309 -2.17 -12.26 -32.65
CA ASN A 309 -1.76 -12.49 -34.03
C ASN A 309 -0.70 -11.50 -34.52
N GLU A 310 -0.63 -10.32 -33.89
CA GLU A 310 0.28 -9.25 -34.28
C GLU A 310 0.96 -8.66 -33.04
N TYR A 311 2.29 -8.59 -33.10
CA TYR A 311 3.09 -7.95 -32.04
C TYR A 311 2.72 -6.49 -31.82
N GLY A 312 2.45 -5.74 -32.89
CA GLY A 312 2.05 -4.34 -32.80
C GLY A 312 0.76 -4.12 -31.99
N TYR A 313 -0.20 -5.03 -32.14
CA TYR A 313 -1.43 -4.99 -31.36
C TYR A 313 -1.16 -5.34 -29.88
N PHE A 314 -0.39 -6.40 -29.60
CA PHE A 314 0.04 -6.74 -28.24
C PHE A 314 0.73 -5.57 -27.56
N SER A 315 1.69 -4.90 -28.21
CA SER A 315 2.42 -3.76 -27.67
C SER A 315 1.48 -2.58 -27.30
N LYS A 316 0.47 -2.31 -28.14
CA LYS A 316 -0.55 -1.28 -27.85
C LYS A 316 -1.39 -1.65 -26.63
N VAL A 317 -1.82 -2.91 -26.54
CA VAL A 317 -2.59 -3.43 -25.41
C VAL A 317 -1.76 -3.38 -24.12
N PHE A 318 -0.50 -3.84 -24.18
CA PHE A 318 0.42 -3.79 -23.04
C PHE A 318 0.58 -2.35 -22.52
N LYS A 319 0.89 -1.40 -23.42
CA LYS A 319 1.03 0.03 -23.07
C LYS A 319 -0.26 0.63 -22.51
N LYS A 320 -1.43 0.19 -22.99
CA LYS A 320 -2.73 0.65 -22.48
C LYS A 320 -2.88 0.32 -20.99
N TYR A 321 -2.54 -0.91 -20.57
CA TYR A 321 -2.75 -1.37 -19.19
C TYR A 321 -1.60 -1.03 -18.25
N GLU A 322 -0.35 -1.14 -18.71
CA GLU A 322 0.84 -0.90 -17.87
C GLU A 322 1.36 0.55 -17.94
N LYS A 323 0.78 1.42 -18.80
CA LYS A 323 1.18 2.82 -19.02
C LYS A 323 2.62 2.99 -19.52
N MET A 324 3.32 1.91 -19.82
CA MET A 324 4.69 1.87 -20.33
C MET A 324 4.85 0.80 -21.41
N THR A 325 5.92 0.91 -22.21
CA THR A 325 6.22 -0.11 -23.22
C THR A 325 6.74 -1.40 -22.57
N VAL A 326 6.68 -2.52 -23.29
CA VAL A 326 7.23 -3.81 -22.83
C VAL A 326 8.72 -3.70 -22.49
N GLU A 327 9.48 -2.96 -23.30
CA GLU A 327 10.91 -2.77 -23.07
C GLU A 327 11.19 -1.90 -21.83
N GLN A 328 10.39 -0.85 -21.62
CA GLN A 328 10.46 -0.06 -20.40
C GLN A 328 10.13 -0.93 -19.17
N PHE A 329 9.09 -1.76 -19.25
CA PHE A 329 8.74 -2.70 -18.18
C PHE A 329 9.86 -3.70 -17.90
N ARG A 330 10.51 -4.26 -18.93
CA ARG A 330 11.64 -5.19 -18.76
C ARG A 330 12.84 -4.52 -18.07
N LYS A 331 13.12 -3.26 -18.37
CA LYS A 331 14.27 -2.50 -17.84
C LYS A 331 14.00 -1.82 -16.50
N ALA A 332 12.75 -1.60 -16.12
CA ALA A 332 12.39 -1.02 -14.83
C ALA A 332 12.89 -1.94 -13.69
N ARG A 333 13.63 -1.39 -12.74
CA ARG A 333 14.10 -2.08 -11.53
C ARG A 333 13.47 -1.45 -10.32
#